data_983f0fd05d53154a0de8a26d89d3d0f0
#
_entry.id   983f0fd05d53154a0de8a26d89d3d0f0
#
_cell.length_a   1.000
_cell.length_b   1.000
_cell.length_c   1.000
_cell.angle_alpha   90.00
_cell.angle_beta   90.00
_cell.angle_gamma   90.00
#
_symmetry.space_group_name_H-M   'P 1'
#
loop_
_entity.id
_entity.type
_entity.pdbx_description
1 polymer ?
#
loop_
_entity_poly.entity_id
_entity_poly.type
_entity_poly.pdbx_seq_one_letter_code
_entity_poly.pdbx_strand_id
1 'polypeptide(L)'
;YTFTDMDQFIRRSTVPEPLDLFFGLMAILLLLEISRRIVGNTFTAVVLGFLLYMYFGNYFPDVISHKSYDLGRIVGHMYMTLEGIFGVPLSVSVSFVMLFVVYGTFMDVAGAGGFWLDLSLATMGRQSASAGRGAVITSALLGGPQGSGVATTMSVTPIMWPILKKAGYSPNMAAGLIATGGIGAVLSPPLMGAAAFLIMQFMGVSFWDVIVMVTVPTILYYVGTLFMVELEARKYRFAPPETEAKTVRQVMLSQGYHLLSIAVLVAILVVWNKSPEYAALGAIGTTVLTSFLSKDRNEWLTPRKIITAMIEGAKNMLPVAVLLAAAGLIVGTFTLTGLGLKISSIIMYASGGSVLAAILLAMIASMLIGLSLPITATYIMTVVMVAPALVKLGIPMHVAHLLAFYFAVLSEVSPPVGLSPCAAAAVTGGNPFGSMMQAWKYSLPAFLVPFFFSTTTVGYSLLILGGNWLDFILATMTSLCSLLFVALGIIGYLRKKLPMVERVLLIIAAFVMVISPIGWSIPGLAPLFAGILMILHHLRVTRGPARKSEASV
;
A
#
# COMPACT_ATOMS: atom_id res chain seq x y z
N TYR A 1 -13.34 16.60 -33.11
CA TYR A 1 -14.59 15.87 -33.23
C TYR A 1 -15.37 15.92 -31.89
N THR A 2 -14.82 15.41 -30.80
CA THR A 2 -15.48 15.32 -29.49
C THR A 2 -15.84 16.71 -28.91
N PHE A 3 -14.97 17.70 -29.12
CA PHE A 3 -15.11 19.03 -28.54
C PHE A 3 -15.91 20.04 -29.42
N THR A 4 -16.27 19.68 -30.66
CA THR A 4 -17.04 20.57 -31.54
C THR A 4 -18.51 20.67 -31.13
N ASP A 5 -19.07 19.58 -30.59
CA ASP A 5 -20.43 19.56 -30.05
C ASP A 5 -20.55 18.49 -28.96
N MET A 6 -20.16 18.86 -27.75
CA MET A 6 -20.10 17.95 -26.60
C MET A 6 -21.51 17.46 -26.22
N ASP A 7 -22.54 18.29 -26.31
CA ASP A 7 -23.89 17.90 -25.92
C ASP A 7 -24.48 16.84 -26.86
N GLN A 8 -24.26 16.97 -28.16
CA GLN A 8 -24.68 15.97 -29.14
C GLN A 8 -23.84 14.68 -28.98
N PHE A 9 -22.54 14.79 -28.72
CA PHE A 9 -21.68 13.65 -28.47
C PHE A 9 -22.18 12.81 -27.28
N ILE A 10 -22.50 13.45 -26.16
CA ILE A 10 -23.02 12.76 -24.97
C ILE A 10 -24.39 12.11 -25.26
N ARG A 11 -25.29 12.80 -25.95
CA ARG A 11 -26.63 12.26 -26.29
C ARG A 11 -26.57 11.03 -27.18
N ARG A 12 -25.57 10.92 -28.07
CA ARG A 12 -25.36 9.76 -28.95
C ARG A 12 -24.73 8.56 -28.26
N SER A 13 -24.33 8.66 -26.99
CA SER A 13 -23.65 7.55 -26.27
C SER A 13 -24.47 6.24 -26.20
N THR A 14 -25.81 6.32 -26.34
CA THR A 14 -26.68 5.15 -26.37
C THR A 14 -26.82 4.54 -27.76
N VAL A 15 -26.71 5.36 -28.82
CA VAL A 15 -26.77 4.95 -30.23
C VAL A 15 -25.67 5.68 -30.99
N PRO A 16 -24.42 5.19 -30.92
CA PRO A 16 -23.26 5.84 -31.56
C PRO A 16 -23.37 5.83 -33.08
N GLU A 17 -22.91 6.92 -33.69
CA GLU A 17 -22.74 7.02 -35.14
C GLU A 17 -21.50 6.25 -35.60
N PRO A 18 -21.38 5.91 -36.91
CA PRO A 18 -20.20 5.19 -37.43
C PRO A 18 -18.85 5.84 -37.11
N LEU A 19 -18.78 7.18 -37.07
CA LEU A 19 -17.56 7.90 -36.66
C LEU A 19 -17.27 7.76 -35.18
N ASP A 20 -18.30 7.76 -34.32
CA ASP A 20 -18.14 7.53 -32.88
C ASP A 20 -17.59 6.12 -32.63
N LEU A 21 -18.11 5.12 -33.37
CA LEU A 21 -17.62 3.74 -33.30
C LEU A 21 -16.17 3.64 -33.76
N PHE A 22 -15.80 4.27 -34.86
CA PHE A 22 -14.44 4.27 -35.38
C PHE A 22 -13.44 4.87 -34.39
N PHE A 23 -13.69 6.10 -33.89
CA PHE A 23 -12.80 6.77 -32.96
C PHE A 23 -12.79 6.09 -31.58
N GLY A 24 -13.92 5.61 -31.10
CA GLY A 24 -14.01 4.93 -29.80
C GLY A 24 -13.30 3.57 -29.84
N LEU A 25 -13.49 2.78 -30.89
CA LEU A 25 -12.76 1.51 -31.05
C LEU A 25 -11.26 1.74 -31.19
N MET A 26 -10.85 2.73 -31.99
CA MET A 26 -9.44 3.12 -32.11
C MET A 26 -8.86 3.53 -30.75
N ALA A 27 -9.57 4.35 -29.97
CA ALA A 27 -9.13 4.77 -28.65
C ALA A 27 -8.94 3.57 -27.68
N ILE A 28 -9.92 2.64 -27.65
CA ILE A 28 -9.83 1.41 -26.83
C ILE A 28 -8.63 0.57 -27.27
N LEU A 29 -8.45 0.31 -28.56
CA LEU A 29 -7.34 -0.52 -29.05
C LEU A 29 -5.97 0.13 -28.79
N LEU A 30 -5.85 1.45 -29.00
CA LEU A 30 -4.63 2.18 -28.67
C LEU A 30 -4.34 2.14 -27.17
N LEU A 31 -5.35 2.32 -26.32
CA LEU A 31 -5.19 2.24 -24.89
C LEU A 31 -4.74 0.84 -24.44
N LEU A 32 -5.30 -0.23 -25.01
CA LEU A 32 -4.87 -1.60 -24.75
C LEU A 32 -3.40 -1.82 -25.17
N GLU A 33 -2.99 -1.33 -26.34
CA GLU A 33 -1.60 -1.49 -26.81
C GLU A 33 -0.62 -0.66 -25.98
N ILE A 34 -0.97 0.56 -25.60
CA ILE A 34 -0.15 1.40 -24.72
C ILE A 34 -0.06 0.76 -23.33
N SER A 35 -1.19 0.27 -22.80
CA SER A 35 -1.23 -0.45 -21.51
C SER A 35 -0.33 -1.69 -21.54
N ARG A 36 -0.34 -2.43 -22.64
CA ARG A 36 0.53 -3.60 -22.84
C ARG A 36 2.02 -3.25 -22.76
N ARG A 37 2.41 -2.12 -23.35
CA ARG A 37 3.81 -1.66 -23.37
C ARG A 37 4.28 -1.08 -22.05
N ILE A 38 3.41 -0.38 -21.33
CA ILE A 38 3.76 0.39 -20.14
C ILE A 38 3.50 -0.42 -18.86
N VAL A 39 2.31 -1.03 -18.73
CA VAL A 39 1.91 -1.75 -17.51
C VAL A 39 2.24 -3.24 -17.62
N GLY A 40 2.09 -3.81 -18.82
CA GLY A 40 2.44 -5.20 -19.11
C GLY A 40 1.28 -6.05 -19.61
N ASN A 41 1.64 -7.25 -20.11
CA ASN A 41 0.70 -8.16 -20.76
C ASN A 41 -0.41 -8.64 -19.84
N THR A 42 -0.11 -8.91 -18.57
CA THR A 42 -1.08 -9.49 -17.62
C THR A 42 -2.23 -8.53 -17.34
N PHE A 43 -1.92 -7.28 -17.05
CA PHE A 43 -2.94 -6.26 -16.81
C PHE A 43 -3.80 -6.03 -18.05
N THR A 44 -3.18 -5.92 -19.22
CA THR A 44 -3.89 -5.75 -20.49
C THR A 44 -4.79 -6.95 -20.82
N ALA A 45 -4.34 -8.18 -20.54
CA ALA A 45 -5.17 -9.38 -20.70
C ALA A 45 -6.39 -9.37 -19.78
N VAL A 46 -6.25 -8.88 -18.55
CA VAL A 46 -7.38 -8.70 -17.62
C VAL A 46 -8.37 -7.68 -18.18
N VAL A 47 -7.90 -6.51 -18.63
CA VAL A 47 -8.79 -5.49 -19.24
C VAL A 47 -9.51 -6.05 -20.46
N LEU A 48 -8.79 -6.75 -21.35
CA LEU A 48 -9.37 -7.40 -22.51
C LEU A 48 -10.42 -8.46 -22.11
N GLY A 49 -10.12 -9.25 -21.07
CA GLY A 49 -11.06 -10.25 -20.53
C GLY A 49 -12.37 -9.60 -20.06
N PHE A 50 -12.34 -8.44 -19.43
CA PHE A 50 -13.55 -7.70 -19.04
C PHE A 50 -14.32 -7.13 -20.25
N LEU A 51 -13.61 -6.66 -21.28
CA LEU A 51 -14.25 -6.22 -22.54
C LEU A 51 -14.94 -7.41 -23.25
N LEU A 52 -14.28 -8.56 -23.31
CA LEU A 52 -14.87 -9.80 -23.86
C LEU A 52 -16.04 -10.28 -23.01
N TYR A 53 -15.95 -10.15 -21.68
CA TYR A 53 -17.07 -10.48 -20.80
C TYR A 53 -18.33 -9.68 -21.14
N MET A 54 -18.23 -8.37 -21.41
CA MET A 54 -19.38 -7.58 -21.85
C MET A 54 -19.99 -8.08 -23.15
N TYR A 55 -19.14 -8.47 -24.11
CA TYR A 55 -19.62 -8.93 -25.42
C TYR A 55 -20.25 -10.31 -25.36
N PHE A 56 -19.65 -11.25 -24.61
CA PHE A 56 -20.06 -12.64 -24.50
C PHE A 56 -20.91 -12.96 -23.25
N GLY A 57 -21.56 -11.98 -22.64
CA GLY A 57 -22.26 -12.12 -21.36
C GLY A 57 -23.21 -13.31 -21.22
N ASN A 58 -23.90 -13.70 -22.30
CA ASN A 58 -24.85 -14.83 -22.32
C ASN A 58 -24.18 -16.22 -22.24
N TYR A 59 -22.88 -16.32 -22.52
CA TYR A 59 -22.14 -17.60 -22.52
C TYR A 59 -21.51 -17.92 -21.16
N PHE A 60 -21.58 -17.00 -20.21
CA PHE A 60 -21.04 -17.21 -18.87
C PHE A 60 -22.03 -17.96 -17.97
N PRO A 61 -21.57 -18.64 -16.91
CA PRO A 61 -22.43 -19.32 -15.94
C PRO A 61 -23.48 -18.36 -15.35
N ASP A 62 -24.69 -18.90 -15.04
CA ASP A 62 -25.83 -18.13 -14.58
C ASP A 62 -25.55 -17.15 -13.45
N VAL A 63 -24.62 -17.51 -12.56
CA VAL A 63 -24.22 -16.70 -11.40
C VAL A 63 -23.63 -15.36 -11.81
N ILE A 64 -22.92 -15.30 -12.94
CA ILE A 64 -22.27 -14.10 -13.46
C ILE A 64 -22.74 -13.73 -14.87
N SER A 65 -23.66 -14.53 -15.49
CA SER A 65 -24.19 -14.26 -16.83
C SER A 65 -24.97 -12.94 -16.87
N HIS A 66 -24.92 -12.26 -17.99
CA HIS A 66 -25.72 -11.06 -18.25
C HIS A 66 -26.09 -10.98 -19.73
N LYS A 67 -27.02 -10.10 -20.09
CA LYS A 67 -27.35 -9.83 -21.50
C LYS A 67 -26.08 -9.36 -22.21
N SER A 68 -25.70 -10.04 -23.30
CA SER A 68 -24.59 -9.62 -24.16
C SER A 68 -24.85 -8.24 -24.76
N TYR A 69 -23.82 -7.44 -24.83
CA TYR A 69 -23.89 -6.10 -25.42
C TYR A 69 -23.21 -6.09 -26.78
N ASP A 70 -23.80 -5.38 -27.74
CA ASP A 70 -23.20 -5.15 -29.05
C ASP A 70 -22.04 -4.13 -28.97
N LEU A 71 -21.21 -4.11 -30.01
CA LEU A 71 -20.05 -3.22 -30.08
C LEU A 71 -20.43 -1.74 -29.95
N GLY A 72 -21.58 -1.33 -30.52
CA GLY A 72 -22.05 0.05 -30.42
C GLY A 72 -22.29 0.44 -28.97
N ARG A 73 -22.99 -0.40 -28.20
CA ARG A 73 -23.25 -0.15 -26.79
C ARG A 73 -21.98 -0.16 -25.95
N ILE A 74 -21.05 -1.09 -26.23
CA ILE A 74 -19.75 -1.14 -25.54
C ILE A 74 -18.94 0.13 -25.81
N VAL A 75 -18.77 0.51 -27.07
CA VAL A 75 -18.01 1.71 -27.43
C VAL A 75 -18.68 2.98 -26.90
N GLY A 76 -20.00 3.10 -27.03
CA GLY A 76 -20.75 4.22 -26.49
C GLY A 76 -20.52 4.40 -24.98
N HIS A 77 -20.62 3.31 -24.22
CA HIS A 77 -20.39 3.35 -22.78
C HIS A 77 -18.92 3.62 -22.40
N MET A 78 -17.97 2.97 -23.08
CA MET A 78 -16.55 3.03 -22.73
C MET A 78 -15.87 4.33 -23.17
N TYR A 79 -16.28 4.91 -24.30
CA TYR A 79 -15.62 6.07 -24.89
C TYR A 79 -16.42 7.37 -24.76
N MET A 80 -17.76 7.30 -24.82
CA MET A 80 -18.62 8.49 -24.89
C MET A 80 -19.26 8.88 -23.56
N THR A 81 -19.03 8.13 -22.48
CA THR A 81 -19.54 8.45 -21.14
C THR A 81 -18.40 8.65 -20.16
N LEU A 82 -18.74 9.17 -18.97
CA LEU A 82 -17.81 9.31 -17.83
C LEU A 82 -17.70 8.03 -16.97
N GLU A 83 -18.13 6.89 -17.50
CA GLU A 83 -18.08 5.60 -16.80
C GLU A 83 -17.01 4.63 -17.34
N GLY A 84 -16.43 4.96 -18.50
CA GLY A 84 -15.38 4.17 -19.15
C GLY A 84 -13.99 4.80 -19.03
N ILE A 85 -13.33 5.01 -20.17
CA ILE A 85 -11.96 5.57 -20.25
C ILE A 85 -11.86 6.90 -19.51
N PHE A 86 -12.84 7.79 -19.71
CA PHE A 86 -12.88 9.13 -19.11
C PHE A 86 -13.57 9.15 -17.73
N GLY A 87 -13.70 8.00 -17.10
CA GLY A 87 -14.34 7.83 -15.80
C GLY A 87 -13.52 8.36 -14.62
N VAL A 88 -14.02 8.07 -13.41
CA VAL A 88 -13.41 8.51 -12.15
C VAL A 88 -11.91 8.21 -12.06
N PRO A 89 -11.40 7.02 -12.47
CA PRO A 89 -9.97 6.75 -12.34
C PRO A 89 -9.10 7.73 -13.14
N LEU A 90 -9.45 8.01 -14.40
CA LEU A 90 -8.68 8.96 -15.22
C LEU A 90 -8.86 10.40 -14.72
N SER A 91 -10.05 10.78 -14.28
CA SER A 91 -10.31 12.10 -13.69
C SER A 91 -9.40 12.36 -12.48
N VAL A 92 -9.29 11.40 -11.57
CA VAL A 92 -8.37 11.46 -10.42
C VAL A 92 -6.91 11.60 -10.87
N SER A 93 -6.53 10.89 -11.93
CA SER A 93 -5.20 10.96 -12.52
C SER A 93 -4.81 12.39 -12.91
N VAL A 94 -5.69 13.05 -13.62
CA VAL A 94 -5.46 14.40 -14.17
C VAL A 94 -5.58 15.49 -13.10
N SER A 95 -6.56 15.37 -12.19
CA SER A 95 -6.83 16.41 -11.19
C SER A 95 -5.81 16.39 -10.04
N PHE A 96 -5.54 15.24 -9.47
CA PHE A 96 -4.77 15.13 -8.23
C PHE A 96 -3.40 14.47 -8.42
N VAL A 97 -3.38 13.26 -8.99
CA VAL A 97 -2.17 12.42 -9.02
C VAL A 97 -1.05 13.11 -9.78
N MET A 98 -1.36 13.77 -10.90
CA MET A 98 -0.37 14.50 -11.71
C MET A 98 0.42 15.51 -10.88
N LEU A 99 -0.26 16.32 -10.08
CA LEU A 99 0.38 17.36 -9.28
C LEU A 99 1.28 16.75 -8.18
N PHE A 100 0.86 15.65 -7.56
CA PHE A 100 1.67 14.98 -6.54
C PHE A 100 2.87 14.22 -7.13
N VAL A 101 2.74 13.64 -8.31
CA VAL A 101 3.88 13.04 -9.03
C VAL A 101 4.89 14.12 -9.44
N VAL A 102 4.42 15.26 -9.93
CA VAL A 102 5.27 16.41 -10.23
C VAL A 102 5.93 16.91 -8.94
N TYR A 103 5.19 17.07 -7.84
CA TYR A 103 5.76 17.45 -6.55
C TYR A 103 6.87 16.50 -6.10
N GLY A 104 6.65 15.18 -6.16
CA GLY A 104 7.68 14.20 -5.86
C GLY A 104 8.93 14.37 -6.71
N THR A 105 8.77 14.63 -8.02
CA THR A 105 9.90 14.88 -8.94
C THR A 105 10.66 16.17 -8.60
N PHE A 106 9.95 17.24 -8.20
CA PHE A 106 10.60 18.46 -7.73
C PHE A 106 11.43 18.21 -6.46
N MET A 107 10.91 17.42 -5.53
CA MET A 107 11.63 17.00 -4.33
C MET A 107 12.89 16.22 -4.69
N ASP A 108 12.81 15.26 -5.62
CA ASP A 108 13.94 14.44 -6.04
C ASP A 108 15.04 15.29 -6.70
N VAL A 109 14.67 16.21 -7.60
CA VAL A 109 15.62 17.14 -8.26
C VAL A 109 16.25 18.13 -7.27
N ALA A 110 15.52 18.48 -6.20
CA ALA A 110 16.01 19.32 -5.10
C ALA A 110 16.91 18.57 -4.09
N GLY A 111 17.18 17.26 -4.29
CA GLY A 111 18.07 16.50 -3.41
C GLY A 111 17.38 15.84 -2.20
N ALA A 112 16.06 15.88 -2.10
CA ALA A 112 15.35 15.31 -0.96
C ALA A 112 15.59 13.79 -0.79
N GLY A 113 15.86 13.05 -1.88
CA GLY A 113 16.25 11.64 -1.81
C GLY A 113 17.48 11.42 -0.93
N GLY A 114 18.50 12.28 -1.06
CA GLY A 114 19.70 12.27 -0.22
C GLY A 114 19.39 12.55 1.26
N PHE A 115 18.51 13.53 1.53
CA PHE A 115 18.05 13.84 2.88
C PHE A 115 17.35 12.65 3.55
N TRP A 116 16.40 11.99 2.84
CA TRP A 116 15.69 10.83 3.38
C TRP A 116 16.63 9.66 3.67
N LEU A 117 17.62 9.45 2.80
CA LEU A 117 18.65 8.44 2.99
C LEU A 117 19.50 8.76 4.23
N ASP A 118 20.07 9.96 4.30
CA ASP A 118 20.90 10.39 5.44
C ASP A 118 20.12 10.31 6.76
N LEU A 119 18.84 10.71 6.76
CA LEU A 119 17.97 10.65 7.93
C LEU A 119 17.71 9.19 8.36
N SER A 120 17.44 8.30 7.41
CA SER A 120 17.22 6.89 7.72
C SER A 120 18.48 6.22 8.29
N LEU A 121 19.64 6.50 7.70
CA LEU A 121 20.93 6.01 8.19
C LEU A 121 21.24 6.56 9.58
N ALA A 122 20.94 7.84 9.83
CA ALA A 122 21.13 8.48 11.14
C ALA A 122 20.25 7.86 12.25
N THR A 123 19.07 7.36 11.91
CA THR A 123 18.15 6.70 12.86
C THR A 123 18.44 5.23 13.11
N MET A 124 19.26 4.58 12.28
CA MET A 124 19.57 3.15 12.39
C MET A 124 20.18 2.75 13.74
N GLY A 125 21.04 3.56 14.29
CA GLY A 125 21.87 3.21 15.47
C GLY A 125 22.98 2.20 15.14
N ARG A 126 23.58 1.60 16.18
CA ARG A 126 24.73 0.68 16.07
C ARG A 126 24.46 -0.68 16.69
N GLN A 127 23.25 -1.20 16.56
CA GLN A 127 22.83 -2.50 17.10
C GLN A 127 22.74 -3.54 15.98
N SER A 128 22.61 -4.80 16.33
CA SER A 128 22.48 -5.90 15.37
C SER A 128 21.25 -5.78 14.45
N ALA A 129 20.19 -5.13 14.91
CA ALA A 129 18.97 -4.90 14.12
C ALA A 129 19.07 -3.64 13.22
N SER A 130 20.13 -2.84 13.37
CA SER A 130 20.22 -1.51 12.74
C SER A 130 20.11 -1.54 11.21
N ALA A 131 20.79 -2.48 10.55
CA ALA A 131 20.74 -2.59 9.09
C ALA A 131 19.32 -2.91 8.60
N GLY A 132 18.62 -3.83 9.26
CA GLY A 132 17.25 -4.19 8.93
C GLY A 132 16.25 -3.06 9.22
N ARG A 133 16.37 -2.38 10.38
CA ARG A 133 15.56 -1.19 10.69
C ARG A 133 15.76 -0.11 9.63
N GLY A 134 17.00 0.14 9.25
CA GLY A 134 17.32 1.11 8.22
C GLY A 134 16.69 0.79 6.89
N ALA A 135 16.69 -0.47 6.47
CA ALA A 135 16.02 -0.86 5.23
C ALA A 135 14.52 -0.53 5.27
N VAL A 136 13.84 -0.82 6.38
CA VAL A 136 12.41 -0.52 6.56
C VAL A 136 12.17 1.00 6.57
N ILE A 137 12.96 1.76 7.34
CA ILE A 137 12.80 3.22 7.47
C ILE A 137 13.15 3.92 6.15
N THR A 138 14.22 3.49 5.47
CA THR A 138 14.59 4.03 4.14
C THR A 138 13.46 3.81 3.15
N SER A 139 12.88 2.60 3.12
CA SER A 139 11.74 2.30 2.25
C SER A 139 10.52 3.17 2.57
N ALA A 140 10.21 3.35 3.86
CA ALA A 140 9.10 4.19 4.31
C ALA A 140 9.25 5.66 3.87
N LEU A 141 10.45 6.21 4.03
CA LEU A 141 10.73 7.63 3.76
C LEU A 141 10.87 7.93 2.27
N LEU A 142 11.59 7.08 1.52
CA LEU A 142 11.78 7.26 0.08
C LEU A 142 10.55 6.89 -0.76
N GLY A 143 9.73 5.98 -0.26
CA GLY A 143 8.61 5.47 -1.04
C GLY A 143 7.38 6.36 -1.08
N GLY A 144 7.22 7.26 -0.11
CA GLY A 144 6.10 8.19 -0.08
C GLY A 144 5.95 8.99 -1.38
N PRO A 145 6.99 9.70 -1.84
CA PRO A 145 6.95 10.44 -3.11
C PRO A 145 6.74 9.57 -4.35
N GLN A 146 7.17 8.31 -4.33
CA GLN A 146 7.11 7.42 -5.50
C GLN A 146 5.73 6.78 -5.70
N GLY A 147 4.96 6.60 -4.63
CA GLY A 147 3.59 6.08 -4.67
C GLY A 147 3.43 4.66 -5.25
N SER A 148 4.52 3.90 -5.37
CA SER A 148 4.56 2.55 -5.94
C SER A 148 5.51 1.65 -5.15
N GLY A 149 5.03 0.49 -4.70
CA GLY A 149 5.83 -0.47 -3.95
C GLY A 149 7.02 -1.01 -4.75
N VAL A 150 6.80 -1.34 -6.03
CA VAL A 150 7.87 -1.81 -6.94
C VAL A 150 8.92 -0.72 -7.16
N ALA A 151 8.50 0.52 -7.47
CA ALA A 151 9.42 1.63 -7.70
C ALA A 151 10.26 1.92 -6.46
N THR A 152 9.64 1.99 -5.29
CA THR A 152 10.33 2.15 -4.00
C THR A 152 11.35 1.04 -3.76
N THR A 153 10.94 -0.20 -3.98
CA THR A 153 11.80 -1.37 -3.80
C THR A 153 13.02 -1.28 -4.73
N MET A 154 12.82 -0.93 -6.00
CA MET A 154 13.92 -0.78 -6.97
C MET A 154 14.88 0.36 -6.61
N SER A 155 14.38 1.46 -6.08
CA SER A 155 15.21 2.61 -5.67
C SER A 155 16.01 2.33 -4.39
N VAL A 156 15.40 1.62 -3.42
CA VAL A 156 16.02 1.34 -2.12
C VAL A 156 16.99 0.16 -2.19
N THR A 157 16.74 -0.84 -3.03
CA THR A 157 17.55 -2.07 -3.06
C THR A 157 19.03 -1.80 -3.36
N PRO A 158 19.43 -1.03 -4.38
CA PRO A 158 20.83 -0.75 -4.66
C PRO A 158 21.55 -0.07 -3.49
N ILE A 159 20.84 0.72 -2.70
CA ILE A 159 21.37 1.48 -1.56
C ILE A 159 21.53 0.58 -0.33
N MET A 160 20.48 -0.18 0.00
CA MET A 160 20.43 -0.94 1.25
C MET A 160 21.04 -2.33 1.14
N TRP A 161 21.09 -2.92 -0.06
CA TRP A 161 21.66 -4.25 -0.25
C TRP A 161 23.13 -4.36 0.20
N PRO A 162 24.05 -3.45 -0.17
CA PRO A 162 25.43 -3.52 0.31
C PRO A 162 25.53 -3.47 1.84
N ILE A 163 24.68 -2.69 2.51
CA ILE A 163 24.64 -2.54 3.98
C ILE A 163 24.12 -3.84 4.62
N LEU A 164 22.99 -4.38 4.12
CA LEU A 164 22.40 -5.62 4.60
C LEU A 164 23.33 -6.82 4.38
N LYS A 165 24.01 -6.87 3.22
CA LYS A 165 24.99 -7.91 2.90
C LYS A 165 26.15 -7.92 3.89
N LYS A 166 26.73 -6.75 4.20
CA LYS A 166 27.78 -6.61 5.21
C LYS A 166 27.30 -7.00 6.61
N ALA A 167 26.05 -6.74 6.95
CA ALA A 167 25.44 -7.14 8.21
C ALA A 167 25.17 -8.65 8.31
N GLY A 168 25.24 -9.41 7.20
CA GLY A 168 25.05 -10.86 7.16
C GLY A 168 23.68 -11.33 6.70
N TYR A 169 22.85 -10.44 6.12
CA TYR A 169 21.58 -10.86 5.50
C TYR A 169 21.84 -11.65 4.21
N SER A 170 21.09 -12.75 4.02
CA SER A 170 21.10 -13.43 2.73
C SER A 170 20.41 -12.61 1.65
N PRO A 171 20.71 -12.85 0.35
CA PRO A 171 20.07 -12.15 -0.77
C PRO A 171 18.54 -12.18 -0.70
N ASN A 172 17.94 -13.34 -0.41
CA ASN A 172 16.50 -13.50 -0.29
C ASN A 172 15.90 -12.72 0.88
N MET A 173 16.58 -12.73 2.05
CA MET A 173 16.13 -12.00 3.24
C MET A 173 16.16 -10.49 2.98
N ALA A 174 17.24 -9.99 2.38
CA ALA A 174 17.38 -8.58 2.05
C ALA A 174 16.31 -8.13 1.03
N ALA A 175 16.14 -8.89 -0.05
CA ALA A 175 15.13 -8.62 -1.06
C ALA A 175 13.71 -8.61 -0.47
N GLY A 176 13.38 -9.61 0.35
CA GLY A 176 12.08 -9.70 1.00
C GLY A 176 11.81 -8.57 1.98
N LEU A 177 12.80 -8.19 2.78
CA LEU A 177 12.68 -7.11 3.76
C LEU A 177 12.48 -5.74 3.10
N ILE A 178 13.29 -5.42 2.08
CA ILE A 178 13.18 -4.16 1.34
C ILE A 178 11.83 -4.07 0.62
N ALA A 179 11.39 -5.16 0.00
CA ALA A 179 10.08 -5.22 -0.66
C ALA A 179 8.93 -4.97 0.33
N THR A 180 8.97 -5.60 1.51
CA THR A 180 7.98 -5.36 2.58
C THR A 180 7.98 -3.90 3.01
N GLY A 181 9.14 -3.28 3.22
CA GLY A 181 9.23 -1.86 3.51
C GLY A 181 8.66 -0.99 2.38
N GLY A 182 8.95 -1.35 1.13
CA GLY A 182 8.53 -0.62 -0.06
C GLY A 182 7.02 -0.56 -0.28
N ILE A 183 6.31 -1.69 -0.10
CA ILE A 183 4.85 -1.68 -0.21
C ILE A 183 4.19 -0.89 0.93
N GLY A 184 4.77 -0.91 2.14
CA GLY A 184 4.28 -0.11 3.27
C GLY A 184 4.31 1.39 2.98
N ALA A 185 5.22 1.85 2.15
CA ALA A 185 5.32 3.26 1.76
C ALA A 185 4.07 3.76 1.01
N VAL A 186 3.38 2.89 0.27
CA VAL A 186 2.13 3.23 -0.41
C VAL A 186 0.98 3.48 0.58
N LEU A 187 1.09 2.92 1.80
CA LEU A 187 0.16 3.21 2.91
C LEU A 187 0.53 4.49 3.66
N SER A 188 1.74 5.03 3.47
CA SER A 188 2.33 6.04 4.36
C SER A 188 1.87 7.45 4.04
N PRO A 189 1.14 8.14 4.97
CA PRO A 189 0.84 9.55 4.82
C PRO A 189 2.11 10.41 4.74
N PRO A 190 2.05 11.58 4.08
CA PRO A 190 0.89 12.19 3.42
C PRO A 190 0.79 11.90 1.93
N LEU A 191 1.68 11.13 1.32
CA LEU A 191 1.79 11.04 -0.15
C LEU A 191 1.14 9.78 -0.75
N MET A 192 1.02 8.69 -0.05
CA MET A 192 0.24 7.44 -0.27
C MET A 192 -0.03 6.98 -1.72
N GLY A 193 0.56 7.61 -2.74
CA GLY A 193 0.33 7.28 -4.14
C GLY A 193 -1.09 7.55 -4.67
N ALA A 194 -1.37 7.09 -5.89
CA ALA A 194 -2.62 7.35 -6.60
C ALA A 194 -3.87 6.77 -5.93
N ALA A 195 -3.72 5.67 -5.18
CA ALA A 195 -4.85 4.97 -4.56
C ALA A 195 -5.56 5.83 -3.50
N ALA A 196 -4.85 6.69 -2.77
CA ALA A 196 -5.43 7.57 -1.77
C ALA A 196 -6.44 8.56 -2.36
N PHE A 197 -6.15 9.10 -3.54
CA PHE A 197 -7.04 10.01 -4.24
C PHE A 197 -8.28 9.29 -4.79
N LEU A 198 -8.13 8.03 -5.17
CA LEU A 198 -9.27 7.20 -5.56
C LEU A 198 -10.16 6.88 -4.35
N ILE A 199 -9.57 6.60 -3.17
CA ILE A 199 -10.33 6.42 -1.93
C ILE A 199 -11.13 7.68 -1.63
N MET A 200 -10.47 8.85 -1.65
CA MET A 200 -11.10 10.16 -1.47
C MET A 200 -12.30 10.36 -2.42
N GLN A 201 -12.11 10.09 -3.70
CA GLN A 201 -13.12 10.31 -4.72
C GLN A 201 -14.28 9.30 -4.65
N PHE A 202 -13.99 8.01 -4.44
CA PHE A 202 -15.04 6.99 -4.33
C PHE A 202 -15.88 7.12 -3.06
N MET A 203 -15.29 7.60 -1.98
CA MET A 203 -15.99 7.83 -0.71
C MET A 203 -16.63 9.21 -0.61
N GLY A 204 -16.23 10.18 -1.43
CA GLY A 204 -16.69 11.57 -1.33
C GLY A 204 -16.23 12.27 -0.05
N VAL A 205 -15.06 11.90 0.49
CA VAL A 205 -14.47 12.48 1.72
C VAL A 205 -13.30 13.40 1.39
N SER A 206 -12.83 14.18 2.37
CA SER A 206 -11.65 15.01 2.18
C SER A 206 -10.36 14.14 2.11
N PHE A 207 -9.31 14.67 1.48
CA PHE A 207 -8.02 13.99 1.47
C PHE A 207 -7.42 13.88 2.88
N TRP A 208 -7.73 14.84 3.75
CA TRP A 208 -7.33 14.79 5.15
C TRP A 208 -7.96 13.61 5.90
N ASP A 209 -9.24 13.33 5.67
CA ASP A 209 -9.90 12.16 6.28
C ASP A 209 -9.22 10.86 5.86
N VAL A 210 -8.80 10.77 4.57
CA VAL A 210 -8.03 9.61 4.08
C VAL A 210 -6.69 9.51 4.80
N ILE A 211 -5.95 10.61 4.98
CA ILE A 211 -4.68 10.63 5.72
C ILE A 211 -4.89 10.15 7.16
N VAL A 212 -5.91 10.67 7.84
CA VAL A 212 -6.19 10.34 9.24
C VAL A 212 -6.51 8.84 9.40
N MET A 213 -7.41 8.30 8.57
CA MET A 213 -7.83 6.91 8.70
C MET A 213 -6.74 5.88 8.38
N VAL A 214 -5.75 6.21 7.54
CA VAL A 214 -4.66 5.27 7.23
C VAL A 214 -3.48 5.37 8.21
N THR A 215 -3.39 6.44 9.00
CA THR A 215 -2.21 6.74 9.84
C THR A 215 -1.94 5.62 10.83
N VAL A 216 -2.92 5.21 11.64
CA VAL A 216 -2.72 4.17 12.65
C VAL A 216 -2.49 2.79 12.02
N PRO A 217 -3.27 2.35 11.02
CA PRO A 217 -2.97 1.13 10.28
C PRO A 217 -1.55 1.09 9.70
N THR A 218 -1.04 2.20 9.18
CA THR A 218 0.33 2.31 8.68
C THR A 218 1.37 2.17 9.78
N ILE A 219 1.17 2.82 10.92
CA ILE A 219 2.05 2.67 12.09
C ILE A 219 2.08 1.21 12.54
N LEU A 220 0.93 0.56 12.66
CA LEU A 220 0.83 -0.85 13.01
C LEU A 220 1.54 -1.75 12.00
N TYR A 221 1.44 -1.44 10.69
CA TYR A 221 2.17 -2.13 9.62
C TYR A 221 3.68 -2.13 9.89
N TYR A 222 4.25 -0.94 10.06
CA TYR A 222 5.68 -0.80 10.27
C TYR A 222 6.14 -1.36 11.61
N VAL A 223 5.38 -1.18 12.68
CA VAL A 223 5.69 -1.77 14.00
C VAL A 223 5.72 -3.30 13.91
N GLY A 224 4.75 -3.92 13.23
CA GLY A 224 4.74 -5.36 12.99
C GLY A 224 5.98 -5.83 12.23
N THR A 225 6.35 -5.14 11.15
CA THR A 225 7.56 -5.42 10.37
C THR A 225 8.83 -5.23 11.21
N LEU A 226 8.91 -4.16 12.02
CA LEU A 226 10.05 -3.90 12.91
C LEU A 226 10.17 -4.96 14.02
N PHE A 227 9.08 -5.49 14.55
CA PHE A 227 9.14 -6.64 15.48
C PHE A 227 9.78 -7.84 14.83
N MET A 228 9.45 -8.16 13.57
CA MET A 228 10.07 -9.24 12.82
C MET A 228 11.58 -9.01 12.66
N VAL A 229 11.98 -7.81 12.25
CA VAL A 229 13.39 -7.42 12.07
C VAL A 229 14.17 -7.55 13.39
N GLU A 230 13.63 -7.04 14.49
CA GLU A 230 14.27 -7.04 15.80
C GLU A 230 14.50 -8.45 16.33
N LEU A 231 13.46 -9.29 16.24
CA LEU A 231 13.54 -10.68 16.70
C LEU A 231 14.48 -11.52 15.83
N GLU A 232 14.48 -11.28 14.53
CA GLU A 232 15.35 -11.97 13.59
C GLU A 232 16.82 -11.57 13.79
N ALA A 233 17.08 -10.29 14.00
CA ALA A 233 18.43 -9.81 14.31
C ALA A 233 19.00 -10.43 15.59
N ARG A 234 18.17 -10.63 16.62
CA ARG A 234 18.57 -11.33 17.86
C ARG A 234 18.84 -12.80 17.60
N LYS A 235 18.04 -13.44 16.73
CA LYS A 235 18.18 -14.87 16.39
C LYS A 235 19.48 -15.16 15.63
N TYR A 236 19.78 -14.36 14.61
CA TYR A 236 20.93 -14.55 13.73
C TYR A 236 22.18 -13.79 14.16
N ARG A 237 22.04 -12.86 15.12
CA ARG A 237 23.14 -12.02 15.64
C ARG A 237 23.85 -11.27 14.52
N PHE A 238 23.11 -10.58 13.66
CA PHE A 238 23.66 -9.79 12.57
C PHE A 238 24.69 -8.79 13.05
N ALA A 239 25.70 -8.50 12.22
CA ALA A 239 26.69 -7.50 12.53
C ALA A 239 26.08 -6.08 12.49
N PRO A 240 26.46 -5.20 13.43
CA PRO A 240 26.09 -3.80 13.35
C PRO A 240 26.74 -3.17 12.10
N PRO A 241 26.06 -2.19 11.44
CA PRO A 241 26.64 -1.52 10.29
C PRO A 241 27.88 -0.70 10.67
N GLU A 242 28.94 -0.80 9.88
CA GLU A 242 30.22 -0.07 10.04
C GLU A 242 30.14 1.35 9.44
N THR A 243 28.97 1.93 9.32
CA THR A 243 28.80 3.23 8.67
C THR A 243 29.02 4.36 9.68
N GLU A 244 29.88 5.32 9.36
CA GLU A 244 29.94 6.63 10.04
C GLU A 244 28.71 7.46 9.63
N ALA A 245 27.56 7.10 10.17
CA ALA A 245 26.34 7.85 9.91
C ALA A 245 26.37 9.19 10.65
N LYS A 246 25.98 10.26 9.96
CA LYS A 246 25.70 11.56 10.57
C LYS A 246 24.69 11.37 11.71
N THR A 247 24.73 12.22 12.73
CA THR A 247 23.67 12.20 13.75
C THR A 247 22.38 12.80 13.18
N VAL A 248 21.21 12.36 13.70
CA VAL A 248 19.91 12.92 13.32
C VAL A 248 19.93 14.46 13.40
N ARG A 249 20.54 15.04 14.47
CA ARG A 249 20.68 16.49 14.62
C ARG A 249 21.47 17.12 13.48
N GLN A 250 22.57 16.51 13.06
CA GLN A 250 23.38 17.03 11.94
C GLN A 250 22.61 16.99 10.62
N VAL A 251 21.89 15.91 10.34
CA VAL A 251 21.06 15.79 9.13
C VAL A 251 19.95 16.84 9.15
N MET A 252 19.24 16.97 10.27
CA MET A 252 18.15 17.96 10.41
C MET A 252 18.64 19.40 10.27
N LEU A 253 19.80 19.75 10.85
CA LEU A 253 20.35 21.10 10.73
C LEU A 253 20.89 21.42 9.33
N SER A 254 21.37 20.40 8.57
CA SER A 254 21.97 20.61 7.25
C SER A 254 20.96 20.51 6.10
N GLN A 255 19.94 19.65 6.23
CA GLN A 255 19.03 19.27 5.13
C GLN A 255 17.55 19.29 5.55
N GLY A 256 17.22 19.59 6.81
CA GLY A 256 15.85 19.56 7.35
C GLY A 256 14.88 20.53 6.67
N TYR A 257 15.37 21.49 5.87
CA TYR A 257 14.54 22.39 5.07
C TYR A 257 13.64 21.64 4.06
N HIS A 258 13.98 20.41 3.66
CA HIS A 258 13.11 19.58 2.82
C HIS A 258 11.77 19.26 3.49
N LEU A 259 11.72 19.22 4.82
CA LEU A 259 10.46 19.01 5.56
C LEU A 259 9.49 20.19 5.47
N LEU A 260 9.98 21.40 5.13
CA LEU A 260 9.12 22.60 5.04
C LEU A 260 8.06 22.46 3.94
N SER A 261 8.38 21.82 2.80
CA SER A 261 7.41 21.60 1.74
C SER A 261 6.30 20.65 2.17
N ILE A 262 6.63 19.60 2.94
CA ILE A 262 5.62 18.68 3.50
C ILE A 262 4.82 19.40 4.58
N ALA A 263 5.46 20.19 5.44
CA ALA A 263 4.76 20.97 6.46
C ALA A 263 3.76 21.95 5.82
N VAL A 264 4.14 22.64 4.74
CA VAL A 264 3.24 23.53 3.98
C VAL A 264 2.10 22.73 3.34
N LEU A 265 2.38 21.57 2.74
CA LEU A 265 1.36 20.69 2.19
C LEU A 265 0.31 20.33 3.25
N VAL A 266 0.75 19.86 4.41
CA VAL A 266 -0.14 19.50 5.52
C VAL A 266 -0.86 20.74 6.06
N ALA A 267 -0.20 21.88 6.19
CA ALA A 267 -0.82 23.12 6.65
C ALA A 267 -1.95 23.59 5.70
N ILE A 268 -1.74 23.52 4.39
CA ILE A 268 -2.76 23.88 3.40
C ILE A 268 -3.99 22.97 3.51
N LEU A 269 -3.78 21.67 3.71
CA LEU A 269 -4.86 20.70 3.86
C LEU A 269 -5.63 20.87 5.19
N VAL A 270 -4.91 21.05 6.30
CA VAL A 270 -5.47 21.00 7.66
C VAL A 270 -5.91 22.38 8.16
N VAL A 271 -5.02 23.38 8.05
CA VAL A 271 -5.28 24.72 8.63
C VAL A 271 -6.15 25.56 7.71
N TRP A 272 -5.83 25.54 6.41
CA TRP A 272 -6.59 26.33 5.43
C TRP A 272 -7.73 25.56 4.76
N ASN A 273 -7.88 24.26 5.05
CA ASN A 273 -8.93 23.38 4.53
C ASN A 273 -9.11 23.51 3.00
N LYS A 274 -7.99 23.59 2.27
CA LYS A 274 -7.98 23.69 0.81
C LYS A 274 -7.85 22.32 0.18
N SER A 275 -8.18 22.24 -1.11
CA SER A 275 -8.09 20.99 -1.86
C SER A 275 -6.64 20.51 -2.05
N PRO A 276 -6.43 19.21 -2.34
CA PRO A 276 -5.11 18.62 -2.55
C PRO A 276 -4.29 19.32 -3.64
N GLU A 277 -4.93 19.88 -4.67
CA GLU A 277 -4.25 20.59 -5.75
C GLU A 277 -3.53 21.84 -5.23
N TYR A 278 -4.21 22.65 -4.40
CA TYR A 278 -3.59 23.80 -3.76
C TYR A 278 -2.45 23.39 -2.83
N ALA A 279 -2.61 22.29 -2.12
CA ALA A 279 -1.57 21.77 -1.25
C ALA A 279 -0.32 21.33 -2.04
N ALA A 280 -0.50 20.62 -3.15
CA ALA A 280 0.59 20.21 -4.02
C ALA A 280 1.31 21.41 -4.65
N LEU A 281 0.55 22.40 -5.17
CA LEU A 281 1.13 23.63 -5.73
C LEU A 281 1.91 24.43 -4.69
N GLY A 282 1.38 24.58 -3.48
CA GLY A 282 2.06 25.24 -2.37
C GLY A 282 3.34 24.51 -1.97
N ALA A 283 3.30 23.18 -1.94
CA ALA A 283 4.46 22.34 -1.66
C ALA A 283 5.54 22.45 -2.76
N ILE A 284 5.16 22.46 -4.05
CA ILE A 284 6.07 22.69 -5.17
C ILE A 284 6.74 24.05 -5.04
N GLY A 285 5.95 25.12 -4.82
CA GLY A 285 6.49 26.47 -4.62
C GLY A 285 7.46 26.54 -3.45
N THR A 286 7.13 25.90 -2.33
CA THR A 286 8.00 25.80 -1.16
C THR A 286 9.29 25.04 -1.48
N THR A 287 9.19 23.91 -2.21
CA THR A 287 10.38 23.13 -2.63
C THR A 287 11.33 23.97 -3.49
N VAL A 288 10.79 24.76 -4.42
CA VAL A 288 11.59 25.69 -5.24
C VAL A 288 12.32 26.69 -4.35
N LEU A 289 11.61 27.34 -3.43
CA LEU A 289 12.20 28.34 -2.54
C LEU A 289 13.24 27.74 -1.60
N THR A 290 12.95 26.59 -1.01
CA THR A 290 13.85 25.95 -0.04
C THR A 290 15.05 25.28 -0.70
N SER A 291 15.01 24.95 -1.99
CA SER A 291 16.15 24.39 -2.71
C SER A 291 17.38 25.33 -2.68
N PHE A 292 17.16 26.65 -2.62
CA PHE A 292 18.25 27.62 -2.53
C PHE A 292 18.95 27.64 -1.16
N LEU A 293 18.42 26.94 -0.16
CA LEU A 293 19.07 26.75 1.14
C LEU A 293 20.11 25.62 1.10
N SER A 294 20.12 24.80 0.05
CA SER A 294 21.13 23.76 -0.12
C SER A 294 22.53 24.36 -0.30
N LYS A 295 23.51 23.70 0.35
CA LYS A 295 24.94 24.02 0.16
C LYS A 295 25.46 23.56 -1.20
N ASP A 296 24.82 22.53 -1.79
CA ASP A 296 25.13 22.05 -3.13
C ASP A 296 24.28 22.81 -4.16
N ARG A 297 24.95 23.66 -4.95
CA ARG A 297 24.30 24.41 -6.03
C ARG A 297 23.68 23.50 -7.11
N ASN A 298 24.08 22.23 -7.16
CA ASN A 298 23.44 21.26 -8.04
C ASN A 298 22.04 20.86 -7.60
N GLU A 299 21.61 21.17 -6.39
CA GLU A 299 20.26 20.92 -5.88
C GLU A 299 19.34 22.16 -6.04
N TRP A 300 19.88 23.31 -6.43
CA TRP A 300 19.10 24.52 -6.64
C TRP A 300 18.16 24.39 -7.84
N LEU A 301 16.90 24.62 -7.63
CA LEU A 301 15.86 24.60 -8.66
C LEU A 301 15.88 25.89 -9.50
N THR A 302 16.91 26.02 -10.33
CA THR A 302 17.01 27.09 -11.33
C THR A 302 15.91 26.95 -12.38
N PRO A 303 15.56 28.00 -13.17
CA PRO A 303 14.53 27.93 -14.21
C PRO A 303 14.70 26.74 -15.17
N ARG A 304 15.94 26.43 -15.54
CA ARG A 304 16.24 25.26 -16.39
C ARG A 304 15.90 23.93 -15.69
N LYS A 305 16.21 23.82 -14.40
CA LYS A 305 15.90 22.62 -13.62
C LYS A 305 14.41 22.49 -13.30
N ILE A 306 13.69 23.60 -13.12
CA ILE A 306 12.23 23.60 -13.01
C ILE A 306 11.61 22.99 -14.25
N ILE A 307 12.05 23.43 -15.45
CA ILE A 307 11.58 22.83 -16.72
C ILE A 307 11.92 21.34 -16.78
N THR A 308 13.12 20.95 -16.40
CA THR A 308 13.52 19.54 -16.35
C THR A 308 12.65 18.74 -15.39
N ALA A 309 12.39 19.25 -14.18
CA ALA A 309 11.53 18.60 -13.19
C ALA A 309 10.08 18.46 -13.71
N MET A 310 9.55 19.45 -14.42
CA MET A 310 8.25 19.37 -15.06
C MET A 310 8.21 18.30 -16.15
N ILE A 311 9.23 18.22 -17.01
CA ILE A 311 9.33 17.21 -18.06
C ILE A 311 9.40 15.80 -17.45
N GLU A 312 10.28 15.61 -16.46
CA GLU A 312 10.42 14.30 -15.81
C GLU A 312 9.15 13.94 -15.02
N GLY A 313 8.52 14.90 -14.35
CA GLY A 313 7.21 14.70 -13.68
C GLY A 313 6.13 14.26 -14.66
N ALA A 314 6.05 14.90 -15.82
CA ALA A 314 5.12 14.51 -16.88
C ALA A 314 5.40 13.09 -17.41
N LYS A 315 6.68 12.73 -17.62
CA LYS A 315 7.07 11.37 -18.01
C LYS A 315 6.69 10.33 -16.94
N ASN A 316 6.95 10.63 -15.66
CA ASN A 316 6.61 9.75 -14.55
C ASN A 316 5.09 9.58 -14.39
N MET A 317 4.30 10.53 -14.87
CA MET A 317 2.85 10.47 -14.85
C MET A 317 2.26 9.56 -15.93
N LEU A 318 2.93 9.40 -17.09
CA LEU A 318 2.40 8.62 -18.22
C LEU A 318 1.97 7.19 -17.84
N PRO A 319 2.80 6.40 -17.13
CA PRO A 319 2.39 5.05 -16.72
C PRO A 319 1.15 5.04 -15.83
N VAL A 320 1.02 6.03 -14.94
CA VAL A 320 -0.10 6.13 -14.01
C VAL A 320 -1.38 6.52 -14.77
N ALA A 321 -1.30 7.47 -15.69
CA ALA A 321 -2.45 7.88 -16.51
C ALA A 321 -2.97 6.73 -17.38
N VAL A 322 -2.07 5.97 -18.02
CA VAL A 322 -2.44 4.79 -18.82
C VAL A 322 -3.08 3.71 -17.96
N LEU A 323 -2.50 3.44 -16.79
CA LEU A 323 -3.06 2.47 -15.85
C LEU A 323 -4.48 2.84 -15.43
N LEU A 324 -4.70 4.11 -15.07
CA LEU A 324 -6.00 4.61 -14.59
C LEU A 324 -7.04 4.71 -15.71
N ALA A 325 -6.64 5.09 -16.93
CA ALA A 325 -7.53 5.07 -18.10
C ALA A 325 -7.98 3.64 -18.43
N ALA A 326 -7.06 2.67 -18.42
CA ALA A 326 -7.39 1.27 -18.66
C ALA A 326 -8.20 0.65 -17.51
N ALA A 327 -7.94 1.04 -16.26
CA ALA A 327 -8.79 0.68 -15.12
C ALA A 327 -10.21 1.25 -15.24
N GLY A 328 -10.39 2.40 -15.91
CA GLY A 328 -11.69 2.94 -16.27
C GLY A 328 -12.52 1.98 -17.14
N LEU A 329 -11.88 1.25 -18.07
CA LEU A 329 -12.57 0.20 -18.84
C LEU A 329 -13.10 -0.94 -17.96
N ILE A 330 -12.37 -1.30 -16.91
CA ILE A 330 -12.80 -2.31 -15.94
C ILE A 330 -14.00 -1.78 -15.14
N VAL A 331 -13.93 -0.56 -14.61
CA VAL A 331 -15.04 0.08 -13.88
C VAL A 331 -16.27 0.17 -14.77
N GLY A 332 -16.12 0.63 -16.02
CA GLY A 332 -17.21 0.68 -16.99
C GLY A 332 -17.85 -0.67 -17.27
N THR A 333 -17.04 -1.75 -17.25
CA THR A 333 -17.59 -3.12 -17.35
C THR A 333 -18.48 -3.44 -16.14
N PHE A 334 -18.04 -3.10 -14.93
CA PHE A 334 -18.82 -3.37 -13.71
C PHE A 334 -20.13 -2.57 -13.69
N THR A 335 -20.11 -1.32 -14.10
CA THR A 335 -21.31 -0.46 -14.14
C THR A 335 -22.28 -0.94 -15.20
N LEU A 336 -21.82 -1.26 -16.41
CA LEU A 336 -22.68 -1.68 -17.53
C LEU A 336 -23.31 -3.06 -17.30
N THR A 337 -22.55 -4.02 -16.76
CA THR A 337 -23.00 -5.44 -16.61
C THR A 337 -23.61 -5.73 -15.26
N GLY A 338 -23.44 -4.85 -14.27
CA GLY A 338 -23.83 -5.11 -12.88
C GLY A 338 -23.01 -6.22 -12.20
N LEU A 339 -21.82 -6.57 -12.75
CA LEU A 339 -20.97 -7.65 -12.23
C LEU A 339 -20.58 -7.44 -10.76
N GLY A 340 -20.34 -6.19 -10.35
CA GLY A 340 -20.00 -5.86 -8.97
C GLY A 340 -21.08 -6.30 -7.97
N LEU A 341 -22.36 -6.07 -8.31
CA LEU A 341 -23.49 -6.50 -7.47
C LEU A 341 -23.63 -8.01 -7.41
N LYS A 342 -23.35 -8.72 -8.50
CA LYS A 342 -23.39 -10.20 -8.55
C LYS A 342 -22.30 -10.80 -7.67
N ILE A 343 -21.06 -10.31 -7.79
CA ILE A 343 -19.95 -10.76 -6.95
C ILE A 343 -20.22 -10.44 -5.49
N SER A 344 -20.75 -9.27 -5.20
CA SER A 344 -21.20 -8.89 -3.86
C SER A 344 -22.22 -9.89 -3.30
N SER A 345 -23.18 -10.31 -4.11
CA SER A 345 -24.19 -11.33 -3.69
C SER A 345 -23.57 -12.71 -3.47
N ILE A 346 -22.58 -13.09 -4.28
CA ILE A 346 -21.83 -14.35 -4.10
C ILE A 346 -21.08 -14.31 -2.75
N ILE A 347 -20.38 -13.20 -2.44
CA ILE A 347 -19.66 -13.05 -1.18
C ILE A 347 -20.64 -13.15 0.00
N MET A 348 -21.79 -12.49 -0.07
CA MET A 348 -22.82 -12.54 0.98
C MET A 348 -23.35 -13.96 1.18
N TYR A 349 -23.66 -14.67 0.10
CA TYR A 349 -24.13 -16.06 0.15
C TYR A 349 -23.07 -16.99 0.72
N ALA A 350 -21.85 -16.93 0.21
CA ALA A 350 -20.74 -17.78 0.64
C ALA A 350 -20.30 -17.50 2.08
N SER A 351 -20.46 -16.26 2.57
CA SER A 351 -20.14 -15.90 3.96
C SER A 351 -21.18 -16.35 4.97
N GLY A 352 -22.37 -16.79 4.51
CA GLY A 352 -23.48 -17.13 5.39
C GLY A 352 -23.90 -15.99 6.35
N GLY A 353 -23.65 -14.73 5.96
CA GLY A 353 -23.92 -13.54 6.79
C GLY A 353 -22.85 -13.26 7.86
N SER A 354 -21.79 -14.07 7.94
CA SER A 354 -20.69 -13.85 8.87
C SER A 354 -19.74 -12.74 8.35
N VAL A 355 -19.59 -11.68 9.12
CA VAL A 355 -18.66 -10.57 8.82
C VAL A 355 -17.22 -11.07 8.65
N LEU A 356 -16.75 -11.93 9.55
CA LEU A 356 -15.40 -12.49 9.48
C LEU A 356 -15.20 -13.32 8.21
N ALA A 357 -16.16 -14.18 7.87
CA ALA A 357 -16.08 -14.97 6.64
C ALA A 357 -16.09 -14.08 5.40
N ALA A 358 -16.89 -13.01 5.38
CA ALA A 358 -16.90 -12.04 4.29
C ALA A 358 -15.56 -11.30 4.14
N ILE A 359 -14.92 -10.89 5.25
CA ILE A 359 -13.60 -10.28 5.23
C ILE A 359 -12.53 -11.26 4.71
N LEU A 360 -12.57 -12.53 5.11
CA LEU A 360 -11.67 -13.57 4.60
C LEU A 360 -11.87 -13.80 3.10
N LEU A 361 -13.11 -13.86 2.63
CA LEU A 361 -13.42 -13.95 1.19
C LEU A 361 -12.95 -12.71 0.43
N ALA A 362 -13.13 -11.53 1.01
CA ALA A 362 -12.62 -10.27 0.50
C ALA A 362 -11.09 -10.28 0.36
N MET A 363 -10.40 -10.76 1.38
CA MET A 363 -8.93 -10.94 1.35
C MET A 363 -8.51 -11.88 0.22
N ILE A 364 -9.13 -13.06 0.12
CA ILE A 364 -8.81 -14.04 -0.93
C ILE A 364 -9.06 -13.43 -2.31
N ALA A 365 -10.21 -12.78 -2.53
CA ALA A 365 -10.54 -12.12 -3.79
C ALA A 365 -9.51 -11.04 -4.14
N SER A 366 -9.15 -10.17 -3.19
CA SER A 366 -8.14 -9.13 -3.38
C SER A 366 -6.77 -9.71 -3.71
N MET A 367 -6.37 -10.79 -3.01
CA MET A 367 -5.12 -11.49 -3.27
C MET A 367 -5.08 -12.08 -4.69
N LEU A 368 -6.15 -12.75 -5.11
CA LEU A 368 -6.24 -13.33 -6.45
C LEU A 368 -6.20 -12.27 -7.54
N ILE A 369 -6.94 -11.17 -7.38
CA ILE A 369 -6.93 -10.04 -8.31
C ILE A 369 -5.54 -9.40 -8.37
N GLY A 370 -4.91 -9.22 -7.21
CA GLY A 370 -3.62 -8.53 -7.08
C GLY A 370 -2.39 -9.34 -7.47
N LEU A 371 -2.53 -10.61 -7.85
CA LEU A 371 -1.38 -11.49 -8.16
C LEU A 371 -0.42 -10.90 -9.21
N SER A 372 -0.93 -10.15 -10.17
CA SER A 372 -0.12 -9.60 -11.27
C SER A 372 -0.49 -8.16 -11.63
N LEU A 373 -1.22 -7.49 -10.75
CA LEU A 373 -1.69 -6.13 -10.98
C LEU A 373 -1.01 -5.15 -10.03
N PRO A 374 -0.77 -3.91 -10.48
CA PRO A 374 -0.35 -2.83 -9.59
C PRO A 374 -1.40 -2.55 -8.51
N ILE A 375 -0.95 -2.10 -7.34
CA ILE A 375 -1.81 -1.84 -6.16
C ILE A 375 -3.06 -1.02 -6.50
N THR A 376 -2.90 0.05 -7.29
CA THR A 376 -4.01 0.95 -7.65
C THR A 376 -5.09 0.24 -8.46
N ALA A 377 -4.71 -0.58 -9.45
CA ALA A 377 -5.66 -1.36 -10.24
C ALA A 377 -6.35 -2.43 -9.37
N THR A 378 -5.58 -3.12 -8.53
CA THR A 378 -6.10 -4.11 -7.58
C THR A 378 -7.12 -3.48 -6.63
N TYR A 379 -6.82 -2.28 -6.08
CA TYR A 379 -7.75 -1.55 -5.23
C TYR A 379 -9.06 -1.23 -5.96
N ILE A 380 -8.98 -0.66 -7.19
CA ILE A 380 -10.17 -0.30 -7.96
C ILE A 380 -11.07 -1.54 -8.18
N MET A 381 -10.48 -2.64 -8.63
CA MET A 381 -11.24 -3.87 -8.86
C MET A 381 -11.83 -4.42 -7.57
N THR A 382 -11.02 -4.51 -6.52
CA THR A 382 -11.46 -5.05 -5.23
C THR A 382 -12.58 -4.22 -4.62
N VAL A 383 -12.46 -2.90 -4.62
CA VAL A 383 -13.45 -2.04 -3.96
C VAL A 383 -14.81 -2.12 -4.64
N VAL A 384 -14.86 -2.15 -5.97
CA VAL A 384 -16.12 -2.26 -6.71
C VAL A 384 -16.81 -3.62 -6.48
N MET A 385 -16.02 -4.68 -6.28
CA MET A 385 -16.54 -6.04 -6.06
C MET A 385 -16.89 -6.32 -4.60
N VAL A 386 -16.08 -5.86 -3.67
CA VAL A 386 -16.09 -6.30 -2.28
C VAL A 386 -16.78 -5.28 -1.35
N ALA A 387 -16.55 -3.97 -1.55
CA ALA A 387 -17.09 -2.97 -0.64
C ALA A 387 -18.62 -3.00 -0.54
N PRO A 388 -19.41 -3.18 -1.61
CA PRO A 388 -20.86 -3.28 -1.47
C PRO A 388 -21.34 -4.47 -0.64
N ALA A 389 -20.62 -5.62 -0.68
CA ALA A 389 -20.95 -6.78 0.15
C ALA A 389 -20.70 -6.49 1.63
N LEU A 390 -19.55 -5.90 1.96
CA LEU A 390 -19.16 -5.59 3.33
C LEU A 390 -20.09 -4.53 3.95
N VAL A 391 -20.46 -3.50 3.18
CA VAL A 391 -21.39 -2.46 3.63
C VAL A 391 -22.78 -3.04 3.91
N LYS A 392 -23.28 -3.96 3.07
CA LYS A 392 -24.54 -4.66 3.34
C LYS A 392 -24.51 -5.53 4.61
N LEU A 393 -23.33 -6.00 5.00
CA LEU A 393 -23.12 -6.73 6.27
C LEU A 393 -22.91 -5.81 7.48
N GLY A 394 -23.08 -4.49 7.31
CA GLY A 394 -23.00 -3.49 8.38
C GLY A 394 -21.60 -2.93 8.63
N ILE A 395 -20.61 -3.26 7.80
CA ILE A 395 -19.27 -2.65 7.88
C ILE A 395 -19.36 -1.22 7.31
N PRO A 396 -18.86 -0.20 8.03
CA PRO A 396 -18.82 1.16 7.52
C PRO A 396 -18.07 1.28 6.20
N MET A 397 -18.53 2.17 5.31
CA MET A 397 -17.96 2.31 3.96
C MET A 397 -16.46 2.61 3.98
N HIS A 398 -15.99 3.50 4.88
CA HIS A 398 -14.58 3.84 5.02
C HIS A 398 -13.73 2.64 5.46
N VAL A 399 -14.27 1.78 6.33
CA VAL A 399 -13.61 0.52 6.74
C VAL A 399 -13.50 -0.44 5.55
N ALA A 400 -14.57 -0.61 4.77
CA ALA A 400 -14.59 -1.48 3.60
C ALA A 400 -13.60 -1.03 2.52
N HIS A 401 -13.52 0.28 2.25
CA HIS A 401 -12.55 0.86 1.31
C HIS A 401 -11.11 0.69 1.79
N LEU A 402 -10.84 0.98 3.06
CA LEU A 402 -9.49 0.82 3.59
C LEU A 402 -9.06 -0.64 3.63
N LEU A 403 -9.99 -1.57 3.93
CA LEU A 403 -9.74 -3.01 3.88
C LEU A 403 -9.35 -3.46 2.46
N ALA A 404 -10.10 -3.03 1.45
CA ALA A 404 -9.80 -3.32 0.05
C ALA A 404 -8.42 -2.78 -0.36
N PHE A 405 -8.10 -1.55 0.05
CA PHE A 405 -6.81 -0.94 -0.22
C PHE A 405 -5.66 -1.68 0.47
N TYR A 406 -5.83 -2.01 1.74
CA TYR A 406 -4.80 -2.71 2.51
C TYR A 406 -4.49 -4.10 1.94
N PHE A 407 -5.51 -4.86 1.55
CA PHE A 407 -5.30 -6.16 0.90
C PHE A 407 -4.70 -6.02 -0.51
N ALA A 408 -5.02 -4.95 -1.24
CA ALA A 408 -4.36 -4.65 -2.50
C ALA A 408 -2.86 -4.39 -2.32
N VAL A 409 -2.46 -3.69 -1.26
CA VAL A 409 -1.04 -3.47 -0.92
C VAL A 409 -0.36 -4.78 -0.56
N LEU A 410 -0.96 -5.61 0.29
CA LEU A 410 -0.38 -6.88 0.73
C LEU A 410 -0.27 -7.91 -0.42
N SER A 411 -1.13 -7.83 -1.43
CA SER A 411 -1.09 -8.74 -2.58
C SER A 411 0.22 -8.62 -3.37
N GLU A 412 0.84 -7.43 -3.41
CA GLU A 412 2.06 -7.17 -4.19
C GLU A 412 3.30 -7.90 -3.65
N VAL A 413 3.30 -8.34 -2.39
CA VAL A 413 4.39 -9.15 -1.81
C VAL A 413 4.02 -10.62 -1.66
N SER A 414 2.78 -10.99 -1.98
CA SER A 414 2.26 -12.32 -1.72
C SER A 414 2.58 -13.31 -2.86
N PRO A 415 2.94 -14.56 -2.53
CA PRO A 415 3.07 -15.62 -3.53
C PRO A 415 1.72 -15.83 -4.27
N PRO A 416 1.74 -16.25 -5.54
CA PRO A 416 2.89 -16.77 -6.31
C PRO A 416 3.63 -15.73 -7.16
N VAL A 417 3.20 -14.49 -7.25
CA VAL A 417 3.78 -13.53 -8.21
C VAL A 417 4.71 -12.50 -7.56
N GLY A 418 4.30 -11.85 -6.47
CA GLY A 418 5.13 -10.94 -5.66
C GLY A 418 6.02 -9.98 -6.45
N LEU A 419 5.43 -8.95 -7.08
CA LEU A 419 6.14 -8.06 -8.00
C LEU A 419 7.34 -7.36 -7.34
N SER A 420 7.12 -6.76 -6.16
CA SER A 420 8.18 -6.05 -5.42
C SER A 420 9.33 -6.96 -4.97
N PRO A 421 9.10 -8.15 -4.37
CA PRO A 421 10.19 -9.07 -4.03
C PRO A 421 10.96 -9.60 -5.23
N CYS A 422 10.28 -9.84 -6.36
CA CYS A 422 10.95 -10.25 -7.60
C CYS A 422 11.89 -9.15 -8.14
N ALA A 423 11.44 -7.90 -8.10
CA ALA A 423 12.24 -6.76 -8.50
C ALA A 423 13.50 -6.62 -7.61
N ALA A 424 13.35 -6.74 -6.30
CA ALA A 424 14.49 -6.72 -5.37
C ALA A 424 15.44 -7.91 -5.58
N ALA A 425 14.91 -9.10 -5.87
CA ALA A 425 15.71 -10.31 -6.12
C ALA A 425 16.64 -10.13 -7.32
N ALA A 426 16.19 -9.46 -8.37
CA ALA A 426 17.02 -9.17 -9.57
C ALA A 426 18.26 -8.34 -9.22
N VAL A 427 18.19 -7.47 -8.23
CA VAL A 427 19.32 -6.61 -7.78
C VAL A 427 20.18 -7.31 -6.74
N THR A 428 19.56 -8.02 -5.77
CA THR A 428 20.31 -8.70 -4.70
C THR A 428 20.98 -10.00 -5.16
N GLY A 429 20.59 -10.55 -6.32
CA GLY A 429 20.98 -11.88 -6.78
C GLY A 429 20.25 -13.01 -6.04
N GLY A 430 19.13 -12.71 -5.40
CA GLY A 430 18.30 -13.68 -4.71
C GLY A 430 17.42 -14.50 -5.67
N ASN A 431 16.91 -15.63 -5.17
CA ASN A 431 15.90 -16.40 -5.87
C ASN A 431 14.55 -15.68 -5.76
N PRO A 432 13.81 -15.42 -6.87
CA PRO A 432 12.53 -14.69 -6.84
C PRO A 432 11.51 -15.29 -5.88
N PHE A 433 11.27 -16.60 -5.95
CA PHE A 433 10.32 -17.28 -5.06
C PHE A 433 10.78 -17.27 -3.60
N GLY A 434 12.09 -17.50 -3.35
CA GLY A 434 12.67 -17.41 -2.01
C GLY A 434 12.53 -15.99 -1.42
N SER A 435 12.70 -14.96 -2.25
CA SER A 435 12.53 -13.54 -1.86
C SER A 435 11.06 -13.21 -1.55
N MET A 436 10.11 -13.74 -2.33
CA MET A 436 8.67 -13.63 -2.05
C MET A 436 8.31 -14.27 -0.71
N MET A 437 8.80 -15.48 -0.43
CA MET A 437 8.56 -16.15 0.85
C MET A 437 9.12 -15.37 2.04
N GLN A 438 10.26 -14.69 1.87
CA GLN A 438 10.80 -13.80 2.90
C GLN A 438 9.96 -12.53 3.05
N ALA A 439 9.53 -11.90 1.95
CA ALA A 439 8.65 -10.75 2.00
C ALA A 439 7.33 -11.09 2.70
N TRP A 440 6.73 -12.21 2.33
CA TRP A 440 5.51 -12.69 2.96
C TRP A 440 5.71 -12.94 4.46
N LYS A 441 6.82 -13.58 4.85
CA LYS A 441 7.18 -13.77 6.26
C LYS A 441 7.26 -12.44 7.02
N TYR A 442 7.98 -11.44 6.51
CA TYR A 442 8.11 -10.13 7.18
C TYR A 442 6.79 -9.36 7.26
N SER A 443 5.89 -9.54 6.30
CA SER A 443 4.58 -8.90 6.27
C SER A 443 3.50 -9.65 7.04
N LEU A 444 3.72 -10.92 7.48
CA LEU A 444 2.69 -11.71 8.17
C LEU A 444 2.01 -10.99 9.34
N PRO A 445 2.72 -10.29 10.24
CA PRO A 445 2.02 -9.53 11.29
C PRO A 445 1.09 -8.47 10.70
N ALA A 446 1.51 -7.82 9.61
CA ALA A 446 0.72 -6.78 8.95
C ALA A 446 -0.58 -7.31 8.31
N PHE A 447 -0.65 -8.61 7.97
CA PHE A 447 -1.89 -9.23 7.50
C PHE A 447 -3.01 -9.21 8.55
N LEU A 448 -2.69 -9.07 9.83
CA LEU A 448 -3.70 -8.94 10.87
C LEU A 448 -4.28 -7.53 10.99
N VAL A 449 -3.55 -6.51 10.52
CA VAL A 449 -3.98 -5.10 10.68
C VAL A 449 -5.37 -4.83 10.08
N PRO A 450 -5.71 -5.28 8.85
CA PRO A 450 -7.05 -5.09 8.30
C PRO A 450 -8.15 -5.70 9.16
N PHE A 451 -7.88 -6.83 9.81
CA PHE A 451 -8.85 -7.48 10.69
C PHE A 451 -9.06 -6.67 11.98
N PHE A 452 -8.01 -6.06 12.55
CA PHE A 452 -8.17 -5.23 13.75
C PHE A 452 -9.16 -4.09 13.54
N PHE A 453 -9.07 -3.38 12.41
CA PHE A 453 -9.94 -2.25 12.15
C PHE A 453 -11.25 -2.61 11.44
N SER A 454 -11.56 -3.89 11.17
CA SER A 454 -12.74 -4.26 10.39
C SER A 454 -13.67 -5.28 11.07
N THR A 455 -13.20 -6.05 12.07
CA THR A 455 -14.00 -7.13 12.67
C THR A 455 -14.89 -6.67 13.82
N THR A 456 -14.57 -5.57 14.47
CA THR A 456 -15.28 -5.09 15.66
C THR A 456 -15.52 -3.58 15.62
N THR A 457 -16.59 -3.11 16.28
CA THR A 457 -16.90 -1.68 16.43
C THR A 457 -15.80 -0.92 17.17
N VAL A 458 -15.19 -1.55 18.19
CA VAL A 458 -14.02 -1.00 18.88
C VAL A 458 -12.83 -0.86 17.93
N GLY A 459 -12.63 -1.82 17.04
CA GLY A 459 -11.57 -1.79 16.02
C GLY A 459 -11.73 -0.63 15.01
N TYR A 460 -12.96 -0.21 14.71
CA TYR A 460 -13.19 0.95 13.82
C TYR A 460 -12.55 2.24 14.36
N SER A 461 -12.38 2.36 15.69
CA SER A 461 -11.72 3.51 16.32
C SER A 461 -10.26 3.69 15.87
N LEU A 462 -9.58 2.63 15.40
CA LEU A 462 -8.23 2.72 14.83
C LEU A 462 -8.15 3.65 13.61
N LEU A 463 -9.26 3.92 12.94
CA LEU A 463 -9.31 4.81 11.79
C LEU A 463 -9.51 6.29 12.18
N ILE A 464 -9.70 6.60 13.46
CA ILE A 464 -9.80 7.96 14.03
C ILE A 464 -10.99 8.80 13.48
N LEU A 465 -11.78 8.30 12.55
CA LEU A 465 -12.91 9.03 11.95
C LEU A 465 -14.18 9.05 12.83
N GLY A 466 -14.08 8.62 14.04
CA GLY A 466 -15.15 8.59 15.04
C GLY A 466 -14.84 7.53 16.08
N GLY A 467 -15.32 7.74 17.31
CA GLY A 467 -15.15 6.76 18.37
C GLY A 467 -14.71 7.37 19.69
N ASN A 468 -14.76 6.53 20.73
CA ASN A 468 -14.30 6.87 22.06
C ASN A 468 -12.77 6.70 22.15
N TRP A 469 -12.08 7.65 22.76
CA TRP A 469 -10.63 7.56 23.00
C TRP A 469 -10.22 6.32 23.77
N LEU A 470 -11.10 5.80 24.64
CA LEU A 470 -10.85 4.57 25.38
C LEU A 470 -10.79 3.36 24.42
N ASP A 471 -11.74 3.28 23.48
CA ASP A 471 -11.77 2.22 22.47
C ASP A 471 -10.54 2.29 21.57
N PHE A 472 -10.12 3.49 21.18
CA PHE A 472 -8.90 3.72 20.41
C PHE A 472 -7.64 3.20 21.13
N ILE A 473 -7.48 3.53 22.41
CA ILE A 473 -6.34 3.08 23.21
C ILE A 473 -6.37 1.56 23.35
N LEU A 474 -7.52 0.97 23.67
CA LEU A 474 -7.68 -0.48 23.81
C LEU A 474 -7.38 -1.20 22.49
N ALA A 475 -7.95 -0.74 21.37
CA ALA A 475 -7.72 -1.31 20.06
C ALA A 475 -6.24 -1.22 19.66
N THR A 476 -5.59 -0.10 19.92
CA THR A 476 -4.16 0.10 19.60
C THR A 476 -3.27 -0.83 20.43
N MET A 477 -3.48 -0.90 21.75
CA MET A 477 -2.67 -1.73 22.65
C MET A 477 -2.83 -3.22 22.35
N THR A 478 -4.06 -3.69 22.13
CA THR A 478 -4.30 -5.09 21.76
C THR A 478 -3.73 -5.43 20.39
N SER A 479 -3.83 -4.53 19.41
CA SER A 479 -3.21 -4.70 18.10
C SER A 479 -1.69 -4.83 18.22
N LEU A 480 -1.03 -3.94 18.97
CA LEU A 480 0.42 -4.00 19.19
C LEU A 480 0.86 -5.31 19.85
N CYS A 481 0.13 -5.76 20.89
CA CYS A 481 0.42 -7.04 21.53
C CYS A 481 0.23 -8.23 20.59
N SER A 482 -0.84 -8.24 19.80
CA SER A 482 -1.11 -9.29 18.82
C SER A 482 -0.03 -9.35 17.74
N LEU A 483 0.41 -8.19 17.20
CA LEU A 483 1.51 -8.12 16.24
C LEU A 483 2.81 -8.71 16.83
N LEU A 484 3.12 -8.39 18.09
CA LEU A 484 4.27 -8.94 18.80
C LEU A 484 4.15 -10.47 18.99
N PHE A 485 2.97 -10.96 19.36
CA PHE A 485 2.73 -12.40 19.55
C PHE A 485 2.91 -13.17 18.24
N VAL A 486 2.38 -12.65 17.12
CA VAL A 486 2.60 -13.26 15.81
C VAL A 486 4.08 -13.24 15.44
N ALA A 487 4.77 -12.12 15.62
CA ALA A 487 6.19 -12.02 15.33
C ALA A 487 7.02 -13.01 16.14
N LEU A 488 6.75 -13.16 17.45
CA LEU A 488 7.40 -14.15 18.32
C LEU A 488 7.10 -15.58 17.88
N GLY A 489 5.84 -15.88 17.55
CA GLY A 489 5.43 -17.19 17.08
C GLY A 489 6.11 -17.59 15.76
N ILE A 490 6.23 -16.66 14.81
CA ILE A 490 6.84 -16.89 13.49
C ILE A 490 8.36 -17.03 13.62
N ILE A 491 9.05 -16.07 14.24
CA ILE A 491 10.51 -16.07 14.38
C ILE A 491 10.97 -17.19 15.34
N GLY A 492 10.14 -17.49 16.36
CA GLY A 492 10.40 -18.55 17.33
C GLY A 492 11.64 -18.30 18.19
N TYR A 493 11.95 -17.03 18.47
CA TYR A 493 13.11 -16.62 19.26
C TYR A 493 12.83 -15.32 20.03
N LEU A 494 13.18 -15.29 21.30
CA LEU A 494 13.14 -14.07 22.12
C LEU A 494 14.51 -13.78 22.73
N ARG A 495 14.96 -14.58 23.70
CA ARG A 495 16.34 -14.68 24.25
C ARG A 495 16.98 -16.02 23.95
N LYS A 496 16.15 -17.05 23.88
CA LYS A 496 16.45 -18.40 23.45
C LYS A 496 15.37 -18.85 22.47
N LYS A 497 15.57 -20.00 21.82
CA LYS A 497 14.57 -20.62 20.94
C LYS A 497 13.29 -20.91 21.73
N LEU A 498 12.13 -20.47 21.22
CA LEU A 498 10.81 -20.78 21.79
C LEU A 498 10.41 -22.21 21.41
N PRO A 499 9.88 -23.00 22.36
CA PRO A 499 9.26 -24.30 22.07
C PRO A 499 8.11 -24.15 21.06
N MET A 500 7.86 -25.19 20.27
CA MET A 500 6.81 -25.14 19.25
C MET A 500 5.42 -24.88 19.84
N VAL A 501 5.14 -25.43 21.01
CA VAL A 501 3.87 -25.21 21.72
C VAL A 501 3.65 -23.74 22.07
N GLU A 502 4.67 -23.07 22.64
CA GLU A 502 4.58 -21.63 22.96
C GLU A 502 4.36 -20.78 21.71
N ARG A 503 5.03 -21.14 20.61
CA ARG A 503 4.87 -20.45 19.32
C ARG A 503 3.43 -20.54 18.79
N VAL A 504 2.86 -21.74 18.78
CA VAL A 504 1.48 -21.98 18.33
C VAL A 504 0.49 -21.27 19.24
N LEU A 505 0.66 -21.35 20.57
CA LEU A 505 -0.22 -20.66 21.52
C LEU A 505 -0.17 -19.14 21.35
N LEU A 506 1.01 -18.54 21.12
CA LEU A 506 1.13 -17.11 20.84
C LEU A 506 0.40 -16.69 19.56
N ILE A 507 0.51 -17.49 18.50
CA ILE A 507 -0.22 -17.24 17.24
C ILE A 507 -1.72 -17.36 17.47
N ILE A 508 -2.20 -18.39 18.16
CA ILE A 508 -3.63 -18.56 18.49
C ILE A 508 -4.11 -17.39 19.33
N ALA A 509 -3.37 -16.99 20.36
CA ALA A 509 -3.73 -15.85 21.20
C ALA A 509 -3.88 -14.56 20.37
N ALA A 510 -2.97 -14.32 19.43
CA ALA A 510 -3.04 -13.19 18.52
C ALA A 510 -4.32 -13.20 17.67
N PHE A 511 -4.67 -14.34 17.07
CA PHE A 511 -5.90 -14.47 16.27
C PHE A 511 -7.17 -14.33 17.10
N VAL A 512 -7.19 -14.90 18.31
CA VAL A 512 -8.35 -14.76 19.22
C VAL A 512 -8.55 -13.28 19.59
N MET A 513 -7.47 -12.53 19.82
CA MET A 513 -7.54 -11.08 20.10
C MET A 513 -8.10 -10.27 18.93
N VAL A 514 -7.95 -10.73 17.70
CA VAL A 514 -8.53 -10.10 16.50
C VAL A 514 -10.03 -10.32 16.40
N ILE A 515 -10.49 -11.54 16.74
CA ILE A 515 -11.87 -11.98 16.51
C ILE A 515 -12.78 -11.61 17.69
N SER A 516 -12.23 -11.62 18.91
CA SER A 516 -13.01 -11.29 20.12
C SER A 516 -13.31 -9.79 20.17
N PRO A 517 -14.53 -9.39 20.53
CA PRO A 517 -14.82 -7.99 20.78
C PRO A 517 -13.87 -7.49 21.87
N ILE A 518 -12.96 -6.60 21.45
CA ILE A 518 -11.97 -5.98 22.32
C ILE A 518 -12.75 -5.04 23.24
N GLY A 519 -12.91 -5.45 24.49
CA GLY A 519 -13.57 -4.70 25.53
C GLY A 519 -13.07 -5.20 26.89
N TRP A 520 -13.52 -4.60 27.99
CA TRP A 520 -13.22 -5.06 29.35
C TRP A 520 -13.82 -6.44 29.67
N SER A 521 -14.26 -7.21 28.67
CA SER A 521 -14.80 -8.55 28.84
C SER A 521 -13.66 -9.58 29.00
N ILE A 522 -13.87 -10.53 29.90
CA ILE A 522 -12.90 -11.61 30.18
C ILE A 522 -12.45 -12.36 28.89
N PRO A 523 -13.33 -12.69 27.91
CA PRO A 523 -12.93 -13.34 26.69
C PRO A 523 -11.95 -12.53 25.81
N GLY A 524 -12.04 -11.19 25.82
CA GLY A 524 -11.16 -10.32 25.03
C GLY A 524 -9.79 -10.13 25.67
N LEU A 525 -9.70 -10.09 26.98
CA LEU A 525 -8.45 -9.85 27.73
C LEU A 525 -7.70 -11.14 28.09
N ALA A 526 -8.37 -12.29 28.18
CA ALA A 526 -7.75 -13.55 28.57
C ALA A 526 -6.58 -13.96 27.64
N PRO A 527 -6.67 -13.91 26.30
CA PRO A 527 -5.55 -14.22 25.42
C PRO A 527 -4.36 -13.26 25.58
N LEU A 528 -4.63 -11.97 25.85
CA LEU A 528 -3.62 -10.97 26.12
C LEU A 528 -2.81 -11.34 27.37
N PHE A 529 -3.50 -11.60 28.48
CA PHE A 529 -2.85 -12.01 29.73
C PHE A 529 -2.11 -13.33 29.59
N ALA A 530 -2.69 -14.33 28.93
CA ALA A 530 -2.06 -15.61 28.68
C ALA A 530 -0.76 -15.45 27.87
N GLY A 531 -0.76 -14.65 26.80
CA GLY A 531 0.42 -14.36 25.99
C GLY A 531 1.50 -13.61 26.79
N ILE A 532 1.12 -12.61 27.57
CA ILE A 532 2.05 -11.88 28.45
C ILE A 532 2.67 -12.83 29.50
N LEU A 533 1.86 -13.67 30.15
CA LEU A 533 2.35 -14.64 31.12
C LEU A 533 3.32 -15.65 30.50
N MET A 534 3.05 -16.15 29.30
CA MET A 534 3.97 -17.02 28.57
C MET A 534 5.32 -16.34 28.28
N ILE A 535 5.29 -15.08 27.84
CA ILE A 535 6.52 -14.30 27.60
C ILE A 535 7.29 -14.09 28.91
N LEU A 536 6.62 -13.73 30.00
CA LEU A 536 7.23 -13.53 31.29
C LEU A 536 7.80 -14.84 31.86
N HIS A 537 7.09 -15.94 31.71
CA HIS A 537 7.57 -17.27 32.10
C HIS A 537 8.85 -17.63 31.32
N HIS A 538 8.85 -17.49 30.00
CA HIS A 538 10.01 -17.73 29.16
C HIS A 538 11.21 -16.86 29.54
N LEU A 539 10.98 -15.58 29.85
CA LEU A 539 12.01 -14.65 30.30
C LEU A 539 12.58 -15.02 31.68
N ARG A 540 11.76 -15.55 32.61
CA ARG A 540 12.19 -16.04 33.94
C ARG A 540 13.04 -17.30 33.81
N VAL A 541 12.57 -18.29 33.06
CA VAL A 541 13.29 -19.55 32.82
C VAL A 541 14.63 -19.34 32.13
N THR A 542 14.71 -18.30 31.26
CA THR A 542 15.95 -17.95 30.56
C THR A 542 16.89 -17.04 31.35
N ARG A 543 16.46 -16.51 32.49
CA ARG A 543 17.27 -15.69 33.45
C ARG A 543 18.14 -16.52 34.40
N GLY A 544 18.12 -17.87 34.35
CA GLY A 544 18.99 -18.71 35.17
C GLY A 544 20.47 -18.31 35.08
N PRO A 545 21.27 -18.53 36.12
CA PRO A 545 22.62 -17.98 36.25
C PRO A 545 23.46 -18.29 35.02
N ALA A 546 24.14 -17.26 34.51
CA ALA A 546 25.21 -17.47 33.53
C ALA A 546 26.17 -18.50 34.12
N ARG A 547 26.17 -19.72 33.58
CA ARG A 547 27.17 -20.70 33.90
C ARG A 547 28.54 -20.08 33.60
N LYS A 548 29.25 -19.75 34.69
CA LYS A 548 30.69 -19.66 34.68
C LYS A 548 31.19 -21.08 34.32
N SER A 549 31.43 -21.34 33.06
CA SER A 549 32.27 -22.46 32.62
C SER A 549 32.74 -22.09 31.22
N GLU A 550 33.96 -21.75 31.21
CA GLU A 550 34.99 -22.00 30.21
C GLU A 550 36.11 -20.96 30.36
N ALA A 551 36.71 -21.04 31.56
CA ALA A 551 38.08 -20.60 31.76
C ALA A 551 38.81 -21.80 32.39
N SER A 552 39.15 -22.77 31.57
CA SER A 552 40.22 -23.76 31.80
C SER A 552 40.13 -24.81 30.67
N VAL A 553 40.83 -24.61 29.60
CA VAL A 553 41.87 -25.44 28.99
C VAL A 553 42.44 -24.67 27.81
#